data_5efdebe0f671e9d7f7a8a74eb74b831f
#
_entry.id   5efdebe0f671e9d7f7a8a74eb74b831f
#
_cell.length_a   1.000
_cell.length_b   1.000
_cell.length_c   1.000
_cell.angle_alpha   90.00
_cell.angle_beta   90.00
_cell.angle_gamma   90.00
#
_symmetry.space_group_name_H-M   'P 1'
#
loop_
_entity.id
_entity.type
_entity.pdbx_description
1 polymer ?
#
loop_
_entity_poly.entity_id
_entity_poly.type
_entity_poly.pdbx_seq_one_letter_code
_entity_poly.pdbx_strand_id
1 'polypeptide(L)'
;MIIVTESAAALKGWLAKTSLGELGRRMLMRMVLAFILHRGRMSCSQAAGSIAAESIHRGELTRFLARRRWQKVDFNAPLRAALLAKESRRGKFLFLLDATLVSQSGKKTQNTFSTGNRGGARRRRKRGGKKRRYGQKKVVFKKCHSFTFGLLITPSGIRIPFQVPHYTQEYCAEHNLEHRTTAEAAADMIASLPLPPDAEVIVLGDTAYDAEAVQKACQARGYVWIVPANPERVYAGPTGQRPKLRSRLKDWKSLSLQTVRLRASTGQYARYRRLSKWRVGPKQKPREYYAYQETTEVRRVGRVQLVFSTMKPNLKTATPDDVKILMTNALDLSVSEVIELYSLRWQIELFFKELKSTLGFAQYSFHSFDAVKAWVQTAITTVLYLETMRAERMQDRRLSQDRRHWWESQRLHGLCCAFRQECTGRELKYLSDRLKTSGGIEKLKRLLAAAIPTEYRAAM
;
A
#
# COMPACT_ATOMS: atom_id res chain seq x y z
N MET A 1 16.73 10.08 14.70
CA MET A 1 18.19 9.90 14.71
C MET A 1 18.53 8.91 15.80
N ILE A 2 19.47 8.01 15.58
CA ILE A 2 20.10 7.16 16.59
C ILE A 2 21.56 7.58 16.74
N ILE A 3 22.18 7.30 17.89
CA ILE A 3 23.55 7.74 18.17
C ILE A 3 24.53 6.77 17.51
N VAL A 4 24.32 5.47 17.67
CA VAL A 4 25.23 4.42 17.20
C VAL A 4 24.50 3.34 16.37
N THR A 5 25.25 2.68 15.48
CA THR A 5 24.74 1.63 14.60
C THR A 5 24.24 0.42 15.37
N GLU A 6 24.81 0.12 16.54
CA GLU A 6 24.43 -1.01 17.38
C GLU A 6 22.97 -0.96 17.82
N SER A 7 22.40 0.23 17.97
CA SER A 7 20.95 0.41 18.26
C SER A 7 20.06 -0.19 17.18
N ALA A 8 20.55 -0.28 15.95
CA ALA A 8 19.87 -0.84 14.80
C ALA A 8 20.43 -2.22 14.34
N ALA A 9 21.15 -2.95 15.21
CA ALA A 9 21.80 -4.21 14.87
C ALA A 9 20.83 -5.24 14.24
N ALA A 10 19.58 -5.32 14.72
CA ALA A 10 18.57 -6.21 14.14
C ALA A 10 18.24 -5.86 12.68
N LEU A 11 18.14 -4.57 12.35
CA LEU A 11 17.94 -4.10 10.97
C LEU A 11 19.15 -4.41 10.12
N LYS A 12 20.37 -4.19 10.61
CA LYS A 12 21.62 -4.51 9.92
C LYS A 12 21.66 -6.00 9.54
N GLY A 13 21.42 -6.90 10.49
CA GLY A 13 21.37 -8.34 10.26
C GLY A 13 20.27 -8.75 9.29
N TRP A 14 19.09 -8.13 9.38
CA TRP A 14 17.98 -8.42 8.46
C TRP A 14 18.30 -8.02 7.01
N LEU A 15 18.98 -6.87 6.79
CA LEU A 15 19.40 -6.41 5.47
C LEU A 15 20.49 -7.29 4.82
N ALA A 16 21.17 -8.15 5.59
CA ALA A 16 22.11 -9.12 5.05
C ALA A 16 21.46 -10.12 4.08
N LYS A 17 20.14 -10.28 4.13
CA LYS A 17 19.36 -11.11 3.19
C LYS A 17 19.25 -10.51 1.79
N THR A 18 19.57 -9.21 1.63
CA THR A 18 19.55 -8.56 0.32
C THR A 18 20.80 -8.92 -0.49
N SER A 19 20.69 -8.89 -1.82
CA SER A 19 21.82 -9.09 -2.74
C SER A 19 22.84 -7.94 -2.76
N LEU A 20 22.70 -6.96 -1.85
CA LEU A 20 23.56 -5.78 -1.79
C LEU A 20 24.90 -6.08 -1.12
N GLY A 21 25.98 -5.49 -1.65
CA GLY A 21 27.27 -5.43 -0.96
C GLY A 21 27.21 -4.57 0.31
N GLU A 22 28.23 -4.64 1.16
CA GLU A 22 28.27 -3.98 2.48
C GLU A 22 27.96 -2.48 2.41
N LEU A 23 28.59 -1.74 1.48
CA LEU A 23 28.31 -0.31 1.31
C LEU A 23 26.86 -0.06 0.93
N GLY A 24 26.29 -0.88 0.04
CA GLY A 24 24.88 -0.76 -0.35
C GLY A 24 23.94 -1.01 0.82
N ARG A 25 24.22 -2.01 1.65
CA ARG A 25 23.45 -2.30 2.86
C ARG A 25 23.53 -1.16 3.90
N ARG A 26 24.71 -0.54 4.07
CA ARG A 26 24.87 0.62 4.95
C ARG A 26 24.01 1.81 4.48
N MET A 27 24.03 2.12 3.18
CA MET A 27 23.22 3.20 2.61
C MET A 27 21.72 2.88 2.74
N LEU A 28 21.31 1.66 2.43
CA LEU A 28 19.91 1.23 2.57
C LEU A 28 19.45 1.28 4.04
N MET A 29 20.29 0.85 4.98
CA MET A 29 20.01 0.94 6.41
C MET A 29 19.72 2.37 6.85
N ARG A 30 20.54 3.35 6.43
CA ARG A 30 20.34 4.78 6.75
C ARG A 30 19.03 5.29 6.20
N MET A 31 18.69 4.93 4.97
CA MET A 31 17.42 5.30 4.36
C MET A 31 16.22 4.70 5.11
N VAL A 32 16.27 3.42 5.46
CA VAL A 32 15.22 2.74 6.24
C VAL A 32 15.06 3.39 7.61
N LEU A 33 16.18 3.64 8.32
CA LEU A 33 16.16 4.34 9.60
C LEU A 33 15.53 5.73 9.48
N ALA A 34 15.88 6.48 8.45
CA ALA A 34 15.31 7.80 8.24
C ALA A 34 13.79 7.74 8.02
N PHE A 35 13.28 6.79 7.22
CA PHE A 35 11.84 6.59 7.05
C PHE A 35 11.13 6.26 8.37
N ILE A 36 11.77 5.50 9.26
CA ILE A 36 11.16 5.11 10.53
C ILE A 36 11.30 6.22 11.58
N LEU A 37 12.48 6.80 11.72
CA LEU A 37 12.81 7.71 12.82
C LEU A 37 12.32 9.13 12.59
N HIS A 38 12.32 9.59 11.34
CA HIS A 38 11.96 10.96 11.03
C HIS A 38 10.45 11.20 11.18
N ARG A 39 10.11 12.37 11.77
CA ARG A 39 8.72 12.85 11.84
C ARG A 39 8.60 14.09 10.98
N GLY A 40 7.94 13.98 9.84
CA GLY A 40 7.78 15.09 8.92
C GLY A 40 8.31 14.77 7.52
N ARG A 41 8.88 15.77 6.82
CA ARG A 41 9.36 15.59 5.44
C ARG A 41 10.66 14.80 5.42
N MET A 42 10.62 13.60 4.83
CA MET A 42 11.80 12.77 4.61
C MET A 42 12.66 13.31 3.45
N SER A 43 14.00 13.31 3.61
CA SER A 43 14.96 13.74 2.60
C SER A 43 16.28 12.98 2.71
N CYS A 44 17.12 13.04 1.68
CA CYS A 44 18.47 12.49 1.74
C CYS A 44 19.34 13.14 2.81
N SER A 45 19.13 14.44 3.10
CA SER A 45 19.86 15.13 4.18
C SER A 45 19.52 14.54 5.56
N GLN A 46 18.27 14.25 5.82
CA GLN A 46 17.84 13.61 7.07
C GLN A 46 18.33 12.16 7.16
N ALA A 47 18.34 11.44 6.02
CA ALA A 47 18.87 10.08 5.99
C ALA A 47 20.38 10.06 6.24
N ALA A 48 21.12 11.05 5.75
CA ALA A 48 22.55 11.18 5.99
C ALA A 48 22.89 11.31 7.46
N GLY A 49 22.10 12.09 8.23
CA GLY A 49 22.23 12.26 9.66
C GLY A 49 21.46 11.25 10.52
N SER A 50 20.95 10.14 9.96
CA SER A 50 20.15 9.18 10.74
C SER A 50 20.92 8.44 11.82
N ILE A 51 22.26 8.33 11.69
CA ILE A 51 23.20 7.80 12.69
C ILE A 51 24.21 8.90 13.02
N ALA A 52 24.15 9.42 14.24
CA ALA A 52 24.94 10.60 14.63
C ALA A 52 26.45 10.37 14.60
N ALA A 53 26.90 9.24 15.16
CA ALA A 53 28.32 8.89 15.23
C ALA A 53 28.97 8.61 13.86
N GLU A 54 28.16 8.37 12.82
CA GLU A 54 28.62 8.00 11.49
C GLU A 54 27.94 8.86 10.41
N SER A 55 27.83 10.17 10.60
CA SER A 55 27.23 11.05 9.60
C SER A 55 27.97 10.96 8.26
N ILE A 56 27.21 11.03 7.16
CA ILE A 56 27.75 11.01 5.80
C ILE A 56 27.25 12.23 5.02
N HIS A 57 27.91 12.56 3.91
CA HIS A 57 27.41 13.62 3.07
C HIS A 57 26.16 13.17 2.27
N ARG A 58 25.14 14.03 2.20
CA ARG A 58 23.87 13.76 1.49
C ARG A 58 24.07 13.30 0.03
N GLY A 59 25.12 13.79 -0.62
CA GLY A 59 25.48 13.44 -1.99
C GLY A 59 25.78 11.96 -2.18
N GLU A 60 26.24 11.26 -1.14
CA GLU A 60 26.47 9.81 -1.20
C GLU A 60 25.16 9.06 -1.36
N LEU A 61 24.12 9.43 -0.59
CA LEU A 61 22.79 8.83 -0.70
C LEU A 61 22.13 9.18 -2.03
N THR A 62 22.26 10.42 -2.50
CA THR A 62 21.73 10.80 -3.82
C THR A 62 22.38 9.98 -4.93
N ARG A 63 23.72 9.83 -4.92
CA ARG A 63 24.44 8.97 -5.86
C ARG A 63 24.06 7.49 -5.73
N PHE A 64 23.86 7.02 -4.50
CA PHE A 64 23.39 5.67 -4.23
C PHE A 64 22.03 5.40 -4.88
N LEU A 65 21.05 6.31 -4.71
CA LEU A 65 19.72 6.19 -5.32
C LEU A 65 19.76 6.31 -6.85
N ALA A 66 20.68 7.11 -7.41
CA ALA A 66 20.80 7.31 -8.85
C ALA A 66 21.52 6.18 -9.60
N ARG A 67 22.12 5.21 -8.90
CA ARG A 67 22.85 4.11 -9.53
C ARG A 67 21.94 3.19 -10.34
N ARG A 68 22.23 2.98 -11.63
CA ARG A 68 21.45 2.12 -12.55
C ARG A 68 21.33 0.65 -12.13
N ARG A 69 22.17 0.15 -11.25
CA ARG A 69 22.10 -1.25 -10.75
C ARG A 69 20.77 -1.58 -10.06
N TRP A 70 20.13 -0.59 -9.44
CA TRP A 70 18.83 -0.75 -8.77
C TRP A 70 17.68 -1.07 -9.71
N GLN A 71 17.83 -0.74 -11.01
CA GLN A 71 16.76 -0.92 -11.99
C GLN A 71 16.63 -2.35 -12.48
N LYS A 72 17.72 -3.12 -12.42
CA LYS A 72 17.79 -4.48 -12.95
C LYS A 72 17.54 -5.56 -11.89
N VAL A 73 17.56 -5.21 -10.61
CA VAL A 73 17.46 -6.17 -9.51
C VAL A 73 16.40 -5.72 -8.51
N ASP A 74 15.37 -6.53 -8.33
CA ASP A 74 14.43 -6.36 -7.21
C ASP A 74 15.04 -6.88 -5.91
N PHE A 75 15.78 -6.01 -5.22
CA PHE A 75 16.41 -6.37 -3.95
C PHE A 75 15.41 -6.64 -2.82
N ASN A 76 14.13 -6.34 -3.02
CA ASN A 76 13.05 -6.68 -2.09
C ASN A 76 12.53 -8.12 -2.28
N ALA A 77 12.82 -8.78 -3.40
CA ALA A 77 12.35 -10.15 -3.64
C ALA A 77 12.77 -11.14 -2.54
N PRO A 78 14.05 -11.24 -2.12
CA PRO A 78 14.44 -12.12 -1.04
C PRO A 78 13.83 -11.74 0.32
N LEU A 79 13.56 -10.45 0.53
CA LEU A 79 12.92 -9.96 1.76
C LEU A 79 11.44 -10.36 1.81
N ARG A 80 10.73 -10.27 0.66
CA ARG A 80 9.34 -10.75 0.53
C ARG A 80 9.27 -12.26 0.74
N ALA A 81 10.16 -13.04 0.13
CA ALA A 81 10.22 -14.47 0.30
C ALA A 81 10.47 -14.86 1.78
N ALA A 82 11.42 -14.21 2.45
CA ALA A 82 11.70 -14.44 3.86
C ALA A 82 10.52 -14.05 4.78
N LEU A 83 9.73 -13.05 4.40
CA LEU A 83 8.55 -12.67 5.16
C LEU A 83 7.38 -13.63 4.91
N LEU A 84 7.18 -14.08 3.67
CA LEU A 84 6.20 -15.13 3.34
C LEU A 84 6.48 -16.44 4.08
N ALA A 85 7.75 -16.84 4.21
CA ALA A 85 8.14 -18.03 4.96
C ALA A 85 7.76 -17.98 6.46
N LYS A 86 7.42 -16.80 6.99
CA LYS A 86 6.89 -16.65 8.36
C LYS A 86 5.38 -16.87 8.45
N GLU A 87 4.68 -17.04 7.32
CA GLU A 87 3.26 -17.35 7.36
C GLU A 87 3.05 -18.80 7.81
N SER A 88 2.35 -18.98 8.91
CA SER A 88 2.09 -20.29 9.52
C SER A 88 0.61 -20.67 9.54
N ARG A 89 -0.28 -19.72 9.23
CA ARG A 89 -1.72 -19.97 9.23
C ARG A 89 -2.20 -20.40 7.85
N ARG A 90 -3.02 -21.45 7.81
CA ARG A 90 -3.78 -21.81 6.61
C ARG A 90 -4.91 -20.83 6.36
N GLY A 91 -5.23 -20.61 5.10
CA GLY A 91 -6.35 -19.77 4.68
C GLY A 91 -6.06 -18.98 3.41
N LYS A 92 -7.00 -18.12 3.06
CA LYS A 92 -6.98 -17.36 1.82
C LYS A 92 -6.00 -16.20 1.90
N PHE A 93 -5.23 -16.00 0.83
CA PHE A 93 -4.44 -14.80 0.60
C PHE A 93 -5.31 -13.77 -0.13
N LEU A 94 -5.17 -12.50 0.22
CA LEU A 94 -5.82 -11.42 -0.50
C LEU A 94 -4.77 -10.63 -1.26
N PHE A 95 -4.94 -10.45 -2.55
CA PHE A 95 -4.08 -9.61 -3.37
C PHE A 95 -4.85 -8.40 -3.86
N LEU A 96 -4.58 -7.24 -3.27
CA LEU A 96 -5.29 -6.00 -3.52
C LEU A 96 -4.54 -5.17 -4.55
N LEU A 97 -5.22 -4.76 -5.63
CA LEU A 97 -4.66 -3.96 -6.71
C LEU A 97 -5.21 -2.54 -6.67
N ASP A 98 -4.33 -1.56 -6.75
CA ASP A 98 -4.69 -0.16 -6.93
C ASP A 98 -3.48 0.65 -7.42
N ALA A 99 -3.73 1.82 -8.01
CA ALA A 99 -2.68 2.73 -8.44
C ALA A 99 -2.61 3.96 -7.53
N THR A 100 -1.40 4.47 -7.33
CA THR A 100 -1.22 5.70 -6.56
C THR A 100 -0.45 6.75 -7.35
N LEU A 101 -0.89 7.99 -7.25
CA LEU A 101 -0.26 9.14 -7.87
C LEU A 101 0.55 9.93 -6.84
N VAL A 102 1.73 10.40 -7.25
CA VAL A 102 2.62 11.25 -6.46
C VAL A 102 2.85 12.55 -7.22
N SER A 103 2.28 13.64 -6.73
CA SER A 103 2.39 14.96 -7.38
C SER A 103 3.83 15.46 -7.39
N GLN A 104 4.25 16.04 -8.51
CA GLN A 104 5.57 16.61 -8.72
C GLN A 104 5.47 18.09 -9.10
N SER A 105 6.36 18.91 -8.56
CA SER A 105 6.43 20.34 -8.84
C SER A 105 7.61 20.73 -9.76
N GLY A 106 8.57 19.84 -9.95
CA GLY A 106 9.79 20.09 -10.73
C GLY A 106 9.50 20.22 -12.23
N LYS A 107 10.08 21.25 -12.88
CA LYS A 107 9.91 21.47 -14.34
C LYS A 107 10.63 20.38 -15.17
N LYS A 108 11.78 19.89 -14.69
CA LYS A 108 12.66 18.92 -15.38
C LYS A 108 12.51 17.48 -14.86
N THR A 109 11.45 17.17 -14.12
CA THR A 109 11.22 15.82 -13.59
C THR A 109 10.84 14.87 -14.71
N GLN A 110 11.58 13.77 -14.85
CA GLN A 110 11.37 12.74 -15.87
C GLN A 110 10.11 11.91 -15.59
N ASN A 111 9.54 11.29 -16.62
CA ASN A 111 8.43 10.33 -16.56
C ASN A 111 7.22 10.85 -15.79
N THR A 112 6.73 12.04 -16.12
CA THR A 112 5.58 12.64 -15.44
C THR A 112 4.32 12.60 -16.31
N PHE A 113 3.22 12.18 -15.69
CA PHE A 113 1.87 12.25 -16.27
C PHE A 113 1.19 13.55 -15.87
N SER A 114 0.35 14.10 -16.75
CA SER A 114 -0.50 15.24 -16.43
C SER A 114 -1.88 14.75 -16.02
N THR A 115 -2.30 15.06 -14.79
CA THR A 115 -3.64 14.74 -14.29
C THR A 115 -4.44 16.01 -14.09
N GLY A 116 -5.62 16.07 -14.74
CA GLY A 116 -6.58 17.13 -14.48
C GLY A 116 -7.32 16.90 -13.16
N ASN A 117 -7.11 17.77 -12.20
CA ASN A 117 -7.90 17.74 -10.97
C ASN A 117 -9.10 18.69 -11.14
N ARG A 118 -10.30 18.15 -11.32
CA ARG A 118 -11.53 18.94 -11.16
C ARG A 118 -11.65 19.29 -9.68
N GLY A 119 -11.06 20.41 -9.28
CA GLY A 119 -11.14 20.90 -7.93
C GLY A 119 -12.59 20.93 -7.48
N GLY A 120 -12.98 20.12 -6.49
CA GLY A 120 -14.33 20.08 -5.96
C GLY A 120 -14.81 21.48 -5.58
N ALA A 121 -16.01 21.87 -6.00
CA ALA A 121 -16.60 23.15 -5.65
C ALA A 121 -16.79 23.22 -4.13
N ARG A 122 -15.89 23.91 -3.41
CA ARG A 122 -16.20 24.33 -2.04
C ARG A 122 -17.35 25.34 -2.12
N ARG A 123 -18.54 24.89 -1.73
CA ARG A 123 -19.68 25.78 -1.48
C ARG A 123 -19.30 26.71 -0.32
N ARG A 124 -18.84 27.92 -0.64
CA ARG A 124 -18.79 29.01 0.33
C ARG A 124 -20.24 29.48 0.55
N ARG A 125 -20.86 29.02 1.65
CA ARG A 125 -22.09 29.66 2.14
C ARG A 125 -21.74 31.10 2.56
N LYS A 126 -22.10 32.09 1.75
CA LYS A 126 -22.19 33.48 2.23
C LYS A 126 -23.50 33.62 3.01
N ARG A 127 -23.41 34.13 4.24
CA ARG A 127 -24.56 34.70 4.94
C ARG A 127 -25.20 35.79 4.05
N GLY A 128 -26.48 35.66 3.65
CA GLY A 128 -27.17 36.60 2.82
C GLY A 128 -27.44 36.09 1.39
N GLY A 129 -28.60 35.54 1.21
CA GLY A 129 -29.16 34.78 0.10
C GLY A 129 -29.20 35.41 -1.27
N LYS A 130 -28.15 35.40 -2.08
CA LYS A 130 -28.27 35.41 -3.54
C LYS A 130 -27.31 34.39 -4.15
N LYS A 131 -27.87 33.39 -4.87
CA LYS A 131 -27.12 32.38 -5.61
C LYS A 131 -26.36 33.07 -6.77
N ARG A 132 -25.02 33.19 -6.66
CA ARG A 132 -24.19 33.55 -7.82
C ARG A 132 -24.02 32.32 -8.72
N ARG A 133 -24.24 32.51 -10.04
CA ARG A 133 -23.93 31.52 -11.09
C ARG A 133 -22.44 31.16 -11.02
N TYR A 134 -22.15 29.89 -10.99
CA TYR A 134 -20.78 29.37 -10.96
C TYR A 134 -20.13 29.52 -12.34
N GLY A 135 -19.01 30.24 -12.41
CA GLY A 135 -18.08 30.15 -13.53
C GLY A 135 -17.49 28.74 -13.62
N GLN A 136 -17.25 28.26 -14.82
CA GLN A 136 -16.55 26.96 -15.05
C GLN A 136 -15.23 26.97 -14.30
N LYS A 137 -15.03 25.98 -13.42
CA LYS A 137 -13.78 25.85 -12.69
C LYS A 137 -12.65 25.46 -13.63
N LYS A 138 -11.61 26.29 -13.65
CA LYS A 138 -10.38 26.02 -14.39
C LYS A 138 -9.80 24.66 -13.92
N VAL A 139 -9.64 23.72 -14.85
CA VAL A 139 -8.99 22.45 -14.57
C VAL A 139 -7.51 22.73 -14.35
N VAL A 140 -7.00 22.46 -13.16
CA VAL A 140 -5.58 22.60 -12.86
C VAL A 140 -4.92 21.25 -13.11
N PHE A 141 -4.09 21.18 -14.14
CA PHE A 141 -3.26 20.00 -14.41
C PHE A 141 -2.06 19.97 -13.47
N LYS A 142 -1.86 18.83 -12.81
CA LYS A 142 -0.69 18.58 -11.97
C LYS A 142 0.14 17.48 -12.59
N LYS A 143 1.47 17.69 -12.64
CA LYS A 143 2.42 16.62 -12.97
C LYS A 143 2.46 15.60 -11.83
N CYS A 144 2.52 14.32 -12.17
CA CYS A 144 2.63 13.26 -11.18
C CYS A 144 3.40 12.06 -11.72
N HIS A 145 4.04 11.30 -10.83
CA HIS A 145 4.42 9.93 -11.09
C HIS A 145 3.27 9.00 -10.74
N SER A 146 3.16 7.88 -11.45
CA SER A 146 2.15 6.84 -11.22
C SER A 146 2.82 5.51 -10.92
N PHE A 147 2.26 4.78 -9.95
CA PHE A 147 2.73 3.44 -9.57
C PHE A 147 1.53 2.52 -9.39
N THR A 148 1.57 1.34 -9.99
CA THR A 148 0.65 0.25 -9.67
C THR A 148 1.20 -0.51 -8.46
N PHE A 149 0.35 -0.73 -7.46
CA PHE A 149 0.67 -1.54 -6.29
C PHE A 149 -0.20 -2.80 -6.25
N GLY A 150 0.44 -3.89 -5.85
CA GLY A 150 -0.21 -5.07 -5.34
C GLY A 150 0.09 -5.17 -3.85
N LEU A 151 -0.93 -5.26 -3.01
CA LEU A 151 -0.76 -5.50 -1.57
C LEU A 151 -1.23 -6.90 -1.24
N LEU A 152 -0.31 -7.82 -1.03
CA LEU A 152 -0.62 -9.16 -0.57
C LEU A 152 -0.85 -9.13 0.94
N ILE A 153 -2.02 -9.60 1.37
CA ILE A 153 -2.34 -9.79 2.79
C ILE A 153 -2.45 -11.29 3.03
N THR A 154 -1.60 -11.81 3.90
CA THR A 154 -1.54 -13.23 4.23
C THR A 154 -2.65 -13.64 5.21
N PRO A 155 -2.92 -14.94 5.42
CA PRO A 155 -3.87 -15.42 6.42
C PRO A 155 -3.63 -14.91 7.84
N SER A 156 -2.39 -14.62 8.23
CA SER A 156 -2.04 -13.97 9.50
C SER A 156 -2.19 -12.44 9.46
N GLY A 157 -2.63 -11.86 8.33
CA GLY A 157 -2.75 -10.43 8.14
C GLY A 157 -1.41 -9.70 7.94
N ILE A 158 -0.33 -10.40 7.60
CA ILE A 158 0.96 -9.80 7.20
C ILE A 158 0.76 -9.09 5.85
N ARG A 159 1.31 -7.88 5.70
CA ARG A 159 1.17 -7.07 4.50
C ARG A 159 2.48 -7.05 3.72
N ILE A 160 2.44 -7.54 2.51
CA ILE A 160 3.61 -7.64 1.62
C ILE A 160 3.34 -6.83 0.36
N PRO A 161 3.94 -5.63 0.23
CA PRO A 161 3.73 -4.78 -0.94
C PRO A 161 4.60 -5.21 -2.12
N PHE A 162 3.97 -5.17 -3.29
CA PHE A 162 4.58 -5.23 -4.62
C PHE A 162 4.31 -3.90 -5.31
N GLN A 163 5.17 -3.50 -6.24
CA GLN A 163 4.94 -2.28 -7.01
C GLN A 163 5.62 -2.34 -8.37
N VAL A 164 4.99 -1.70 -9.35
CA VAL A 164 5.53 -1.45 -10.68
C VAL A 164 5.34 0.02 -11.03
N PRO A 165 6.37 0.74 -11.49
CA PRO A 165 6.22 2.10 -11.98
C PRO A 165 5.49 2.12 -13.32
N HIS A 166 4.67 3.12 -13.56
CA HIS A 166 4.16 3.39 -14.90
C HIS A 166 5.13 4.29 -15.65
N TYR A 167 5.31 3.99 -16.92
CA TYR A 167 6.11 4.77 -17.83
C TYR A 167 5.21 5.52 -18.81
N THR A 168 5.56 6.77 -19.15
CA THR A 168 4.94 7.47 -20.28
C THR A 168 5.46 6.88 -21.59
N GLN A 169 4.72 7.06 -22.68
CA GLN A 169 5.14 6.58 -23.99
C GLN A 169 6.47 7.23 -24.42
N GLU A 170 6.64 8.53 -24.15
CA GLU A 170 7.86 9.26 -24.43
C GLU A 170 9.05 8.68 -23.66
N TYR A 171 8.88 8.41 -22.35
CA TYR A 171 9.95 7.81 -21.55
C TYR A 171 10.29 6.39 -22.02
N CYS A 172 9.31 5.60 -22.45
CA CYS A 172 9.54 4.29 -23.03
C CYS A 172 10.37 4.37 -24.32
N ALA A 173 10.02 5.30 -25.23
CA ALA A 173 10.74 5.50 -26.48
C ALA A 173 12.19 5.94 -26.23
N GLU A 174 12.44 6.90 -25.33
CA GLU A 174 13.78 7.39 -24.98
C GLU A 174 14.68 6.33 -24.33
N HIS A 175 14.11 5.34 -23.64
CA HIS A 175 14.86 4.35 -22.86
C HIS A 175 14.75 2.93 -23.41
N ASN A 176 14.15 2.77 -24.59
CA ASN A 176 13.89 1.48 -25.24
C ASN A 176 13.19 0.48 -24.32
N LEU A 177 12.08 0.94 -23.68
CA LEU A 177 11.24 0.14 -22.79
C LEU A 177 9.91 -0.16 -23.45
N GLU A 178 9.35 -1.31 -23.15
CA GLU A 178 7.99 -1.64 -23.54
C GLU A 178 6.98 -0.83 -22.72
N HIS A 179 6.04 -0.15 -23.40
CA HIS A 179 4.96 0.53 -22.72
C HIS A 179 3.90 -0.48 -22.25
N ARG A 180 3.55 -0.44 -20.96
CA ARG A 180 2.55 -1.30 -20.34
C ARG A 180 1.46 -0.48 -19.66
N THR A 181 0.23 -0.91 -19.85
CA THR A 181 -0.93 -0.36 -19.15
C THR A 181 -0.94 -0.79 -17.68
N THR A 182 -1.74 -0.11 -16.86
CA THR A 182 -1.97 -0.48 -15.46
C THR A 182 -2.45 -1.93 -15.29
N ALA A 183 -3.32 -2.38 -16.21
CA ALA A 183 -3.87 -3.72 -16.16
C ALA A 183 -2.84 -4.80 -16.54
N GLU A 184 -2.00 -4.56 -17.53
CA GLU A 184 -0.90 -5.46 -17.91
C GLU A 184 0.16 -5.55 -16.79
N ALA A 185 0.54 -4.41 -16.19
CA ALA A 185 1.44 -4.40 -15.05
C ALA A 185 0.87 -5.18 -13.84
N ALA A 186 -0.44 -5.10 -13.62
CA ALA A 186 -1.10 -5.89 -12.59
C ALA A 186 -1.14 -7.39 -12.93
N ALA A 187 -1.38 -7.74 -14.20
CA ALA A 187 -1.36 -9.13 -14.67
C ALA A 187 0.02 -9.77 -14.47
N ASP A 188 1.10 -9.04 -14.78
CA ASP A 188 2.48 -9.51 -14.53
C ASP A 188 2.75 -9.74 -13.04
N MET A 189 2.28 -8.83 -12.17
CA MET A 189 2.39 -9.03 -10.72
C MET A 189 1.64 -10.27 -10.24
N ILE A 190 0.42 -10.53 -10.76
CA ILE A 190 -0.37 -11.72 -10.43
C ILE A 190 0.37 -12.98 -10.87
N ALA A 191 0.86 -13.01 -12.10
CA ALA A 191 1.57 -14.16 -12.67
C ALA A 191 2.86 -14.49 -11.90
N SER A 192 3.56 -13.46 -11.40
CA SER A 192 4.83 -13.56 -10.68
C SER A 192 4.70 -13.67 -9.15
N LEU A 193 3.49 -13.79 -8.60
CA LEU A 193 3.34 -13.94 -7.14
C LEU A 193 4.08 -15.18 -6.64
N PRO A 194 5.00 -15.04 -5.66
CA PRO A 194 5.81 -16.15 -5.15
C PRO A 194 5.02 -17.00 -4.12
N LEU A 195 3.86 -17.49 -4.54
CA LEU A 195 2.99 -18.34 -3.74
C LEU A 195 2.98 -19.77 -4.30
N PRO A 196 2.81 -20.78 -3.43
CA PRO A 196 2.64 -22.17 -3.85
C PRO A 196 1.46 -22.31 -4.86
N PRO A 197 1.51 -23.33 -5.73
CA PRO A 197 0.43 -23.55 -6.72
C PRO A 197 -0.94 -23.81 -6.10
N ASP A 198 -0.99 -24.38 -4.90
CA ASP A 198 -2.20 -24.71 -4.12
C ASP A 198 -2.69 -23.55 -3.23
N ALA A 199 -2.03 -22.40 -3.27
CA ALA A 199 -2.44 -21.24 -2.48
C ALA A 199 -3.78 -20.69 -2.94
N GLU A 200 -4.75 -20.61 -2.02
CA GLU A 200 -6.02 -19.94 -2.27
C GLU A 200 -5.83 -18.42 -2.28
N VAL A 201 -5.95 -17.80 -3.45
CA VAL A 201 -5.75 -16.36 -3.61
C VAL A 201 -7.02 -15.69 -4.13
N ILE A 202 -7.40 -14.57 -3.50
CA ILE A 202 -8.48 -13.70 -3.95
C ILE A 202 -7.88 -12.35 -4.38
N VAL A 203 -8.00 -12.03 -5.66
CA VAL A 203 -7.54 -10.77 -6.25
C VAL A 203 -8.68 -9.75 -6.22
N LEU A 204 -8.44 -8.58 -5.63
CA LEU A 204 -9.40 -7.49 -5.52
C LEU A 204 -8.86 -6.22 -6.18
N GLY A 205 -9.58 -5.69 -7.15
CA GLY A 205 -9.23 -4.45 -7.85
C GLY A 205 -10.37 -3.45 -7.90
N ASP A 206 -10.11 -2.24 -8.38
CA ASP A 206 -11.15 -1.31 -8.78
C ASP A 206 -11.58 -1.56 -10.25
N THR A 207 -12.43 -0.69 -10.80
CA THR A 207 -12.92 -0.82 -12.18
C THR A 207 -11.78 -0.77 -13.23
N ALA A 208 -10.64 -0.18 -12.93
CA ALA A 208 -9.49 -0.15 -13.85
C ALA A 208 -8.87 -1.54 -14.06
N TYR A 209 -9.11 -2.46 -13.14
CA TYR A 209 -8.65 -3.85 -13.22
C TYR A 209 -9.72 -4.82 -13.74
N ASP A 210 -10.88 -4.33 -14.17
CA ASP A 210 -11.82 -5.08 -14.99
C ASP A 210 -11.29 -5.20 -16.44
N ALA A 211 -10.20 -5.93 -16.60
CA ALA A 211 -9.45 -6.08 -17.84
C ALA A 211 -9.14 -7.55 -18.12
N GLU A 212 -9.18 -7.90 -19.40
CA GLU A 212 -8.93 -9.27 -19.87
C GLU A 212 -7.56 -9.80 -19.43
N ALA A 213 -6.51 -8.95 -19.43
CA ALA A 213 -5.17 -9.33 -18.99
C ALA A 213 -5.15 -9.80 -17.52
N VAL A 214 -5.84 -9.06 -16.61
CA VAL A 214 -5.94 -9.41 -15.19
C VAL A 214 -6.72 -10.71 -15.00
N GLN A 215 -7.85 -10.86 -15.72
CA GLN A 215 -8.70 -12.04 -15.62
C GLN A 215 -7.98 -13.29 -16.11
N LYS A 216 -7.27 -13.21 -17.25
CA LYS A 216 -6.44 -14.31 -17.76
C LYS A 216 -5.30 -14.69 -16.82
N ALA A 217 -4.62 -13.72 -16.24
CA ALA A 217 -3.55 -13.99 -15.26
C ALA A 217 -4.08 -14.70 -14.01
N CYS A 218 -5.25 -14.30 -13.51
CA CYS A 218 -5.92 -14.99 -12.41
C CYS A 218 -6.32 -16.41 -12.79
N GLN A 219 -6.93 -16.60 -13.98
CA GLN A 219 -7.35 -17.90 -14.48
C GLN A 219 -6.17 -18.87 -14.62
N ALA A 220 -5.05 -18.41 -15.20
CA ALA A 220 -3.83 -19.21 -15.36
C ALA A 220 -3.24 -19.69 -14.03
N ARG A 221 -3.51 -18.97 -12.93
CA ARG A 221 -3.05 -19.30 -11.58
C ARG A 221 -4.12 -19.97 -10.71
N GLY A 222 -5.33 -20.20 -11.23
CA GLY A 222 -6.46 -20.72 -10.45
C GLY A 222 -6.96 -19.74 -9.37
N TYR A 223 -6.71 -18.45 -9.51
CA TYR A 223 -7.09 -17.44 -8.51
C TYR A 223 -8.52 -16.94 -8.71
N VAL A 224 -9.19 -16.72 -7.60
CA VAL A 224 -10.48 -16.00 -7.58
C VAL A 224 -10.20 -14.51 -7.75
N TRP A 225 -11.03 -13.81 -8.51
CA TRP A 225 -10.97 -12.36 -8.60
C TRP A 225 -12.36 -11.74 -8.37
N ILE A 226 -12.39 -10.54 -7.79
CA ILE A 226 -13.60 -9.73 -7.58
C ILE A 226 -13.27 -8.28 -7.96
N VAL A 227 -13.95 -7.75 -8.99
CA VAL A 227 -13.79 -6.37 -9.46
C VAL A 227 -15.16 -5.75 -9.73
N PRO A 228 -15.32 -4.42 -9.66
CA PRO A 228 -16.51 -3.78 -10.19
C PRO A 228 -16.52 -3.92 -11.71
N ALA A 229 -17.61 -4.47 -12.24
CA ALA A 229 -17.78 -4.62 -13.69
C ALA A 229 -17.94 -3.25 -14.37
N ASN A 230 -17.31 -3.08 -15.52
CA ASN A 230 -17.54 -1.93 -16.38
C ASN A 230 -18.98 -2.02 -16.93
N PRO A 231 -19.83 -0.98 -16.76
CA PRO A 231 -21.21 -0.99 -17.28
C PRO A 231 -21.34 -1.18 -18.81
N GLU A 232 -20.26 -0.97 -19.56
CA GLU A 232 -20.22 -1.19 -21.01
C GLU A 232 -19.95 -2.65 -21.41
N ARG A 233 -19.68 -3.55 -20.46
CA ARG A 233 -19.55 -4.99 -20.72
C ARG A 233 -20.84 -5.55 -21.31
N VAL A 234 -20.68 -6.43 -22.29
CA VAL A 234 -21.76 -7.18 -22.95
C VAL A 234 -21.93 -8.52 -22.26
N TYR A 235 -23.15 -8.89 -21.93
CA TYR A 235 -23.49 -10.17 -21.30
C TYR A 235 -24.52 -10.93 -22.12
N ALA A 236 -24.67 -12.23 -21.87
CA ALA A 236 -25.72 -13.04 -22.46
C ALA A 236 -27.03 -12.81 -21.72
N GLY A 237 -28.01 -12.18 -22.36
CA GLY A 237 -29.35 -12.01 -21.83
C GLY A 237 -30.18 -13.28 -21.92
N PRO A 238 -31.28 -13.38 -21.19
CA PRO A 238 -32.13 -14.59 -21.13
C PRO A 238 -32.69 -15.05 -22.47
N THR A 239 -32.84 -14.13 -23.42
CA THR A 239 -33.47 -14.38 -24.76
C THR A 239 -32.44 -14.43 -25.87
N GLY A 240 -31.17 -14.74 -25.57
CA GLY A 240 -30.09 -14.77 -26.57
C GLY A 240 -29.60 -13.39 -27.02
N GLN A 241 -30.21 -12.32 -26.56
CA GLN A 241 -29.72 -10.95 -26.76
C GLN A 241 -28.38 -10.74 -26.07
N ARG A 242 -27.61 -9.78 -26.57
CA ARG A 242 -26.30 -9.41 -26.01
C ARG A 242 -26.29 -7.94 -25.57
N PRO A 243 -27.08 -7.59 -24.54
CA PRO A 243 -27.12 -6.21 -24.04
C PRO A 243 -25.86 -5.85 -23.26
N LYS A 244 -25.66 -4.55 -23.03
CA LYS A 244 -24.65 -4.06 -22.11
C LYS A 244 -25.16 -4.15 -20.66
N LEU A 245 -24.26 -4.34 -19.66
CA LEU A 245 -24.61 -4.34 -18.24
C LEU A 245 -25.33 -3.05 -17.81
N ARG A 246 -25.05 -1.92 -18.47
CA ARG A 246 -25.78 -0.66 -18.27
C ARG A 246 -27.30 -0.80 -18.45
N SER A 247 -27.77 -1.62 -19.41
CA SER A 247 -29.21 -1.82 -19.58
C SER A 247 -29.83 -2.54 -18.39
N ARG A 248 -29.09 -3.51 -17.81
CA ARG A 248 -29.55 -4.24 -16.62
C ARG A 248 -29.67 -3.32 -15.39
N LEU A 249 -28.83 -2.28 -15.30
CA LEU A 249 -28.93 -1.28 -14.24
C LEU A 249 -30.21 -0.44 -14.33
N LYS A 250 -30.85 -0.29 -15.49
CA LYS A 250 -32.11 0.43 -15.59
C LYS A 250 -33.24 -0.31 -14.89
N ASP A 251 -33.19 -1.64 -14.94
CA ASP A 251 -34.24 -2.52 -14.41
C ASP A 251 -33.91 -3.06 -13.01
N TRP A 252 -32.82 -2.55 -12.37
CA TRP A 252 -32.34 -3.07 -11.09
C TRP A 252 -33.40 -3.07 -9.97
N LYS A 253 -34.41 -2.15 -10.03
CA LYS A 253 -35.48 -2.08 -9.04
C LYS A 253 -36.44 -3.28 -9.10
N SER A 254 -36.47 -4.01 -10.23
CA SER A 254 -37.25 -5.23 -10.38
C SER A 254 -36.58 -6.47 -9.78
N LEU A 255 -35.29 -6.35 -9.37
CA LEU A 255 -34.53 -7.46 -8.81
C LEU A 255 -34.98 -7.75 -7.34
N SER A 256 -35.03 -9.02 -7.00
CA SER A 256 -35.31 -9.48 -5.61
C SER A 256 -34.10 -9.22 -4.72
N LEU A 257 -34.00 -8.03 -4.16
CA LEU A 257 -32.87 -7.60 -3.32
C LEU A 257 -32.94 -8.22 -1.93
N GLN A 258 -31.84 -8.80 -1.47
CA GLN A 258 -31.66 -9.25 -0.09
C GLN A 258 -30.83 -8.22 0.72
N THR A 259 -31.11 -8.14 2.02
CA THR A 259 -30.34 -7.25 2.92
C THR A 259 -29.09 -7.97 3.44
N VAL A 260 -27.92 -7.39 3.21
CA VAL A 260 -26.64 -7.87 3.71
C VAL A 260 -26.09 -6.88 4.74
N ARG A 261 -25.84 -7.35 5.96
CA ARG A 261 -25.31 -6.54 7.08
C ARG A 261 -23.88 -6.92 7.37
N LEU A 262 -22.94 -5.99 7.16
CA LEU A 262 -21.53 -6.19 7.43
C LEU A 262 -21.07 -5.38 8.64
N ARG A 263 -20.43 -6.05 9.60
CA ARG A 263 -19.68 -5.41 10.69
C ARG A 263 -18.18 -5.55 10.44
N ALA A 264 -17.45 -4.45 10.58
CA ALA A 264 -16.00 -4.45 10.32
C ALA A 264 -15.19 -5.30 11.32
N SER A 265 -15.71 -5.50 12.53
CA SER A 265 -15.06 -6.22 13.63
C SER A 265 -15.45 -7.70 13.75
N THR A 266 -16.48 -8.12 13.03
CA THR A 266 -17.00 -9.49 13.06
C THR A 266 -17.15 -9.98 11.63
N GLY A 267 -17.09 -11.26 11.42
CA GLY A 267 -17.18 -11.88 10.11
C GLY A 267 -15.95 -12.73 9.82
N GLN A 268 -16.10 -13.60 8.84
CA GLN A 268 -15.10 -14.60 8.45
C GLN A 268 -13.75 -13.95 8.07
N TYR A 269 -13.78 -12.76 7.50
CA TYR A 269 -12.60 -12.05 6.99
C TYR A 269 -12.16 -10.87 7.88
N ALA A 270 -12.67 -10.75 9.12
CA ALA A 270 -12.32 -9.64 10.02
C ALA A 270 -10.80 -9.54 10.30
N ARG A 271 -10.10 -10.67 10.34
CA ARG A 271 -8.64 -10.74 10.57
C ARG A 271 -7.80 -10.01 9.50
N TYR A 272 -8.31 -9.87 8.29
CA TYR A 272 -7.60 -9.14 7.22
C TYR A 272 -7.70 -7.61 7.39
N ARG A 273 -8.54 -7.12 8.30
CA ARG A 273 -8.73 -5.70 8.57
C ARG A 273 -7.87 -5.27 9.74
N ARG A 274 -6.96 -4.34 9.51
CA ARG A 274 -6.28 -3.63 10.60
C ARG A 274 -7.08 -2.39 10.97
N LEU A 275 -8.01 -2.57 11.88
CA LEU A 275 -8.81 -1.47 12.41
C LEU A 275 -8.11 -0.86 13.63
N SER A 276 -8.05 0.48 13.70
CA SER A 276 -7.63 1.14 14.93
C SER A 276 -8.66 0.87 16.03
N LYS A 277 -8.22 0.72 17.28
CA LYS A 277 -9.11 0.56 18.45
C LYS A 277 -10.24 1.60 18.49
N TRP A 278 -10.00 2.81 18.01
CA TRP A 278 -10.96 3.91 17.92
C TRP A 278 -12.15 3.64 16.98
N ARG A 279 -11.99 2.72 16.03
CA ARG A 279 -13.04 2.37 15.05
C ARG A 279 -13.73 1.06 15.35
N VAL A 280 -13.31 0.34 16.36
CA VAL A 280 -13.87 -0.98 16.77
C VAL A 280 -14.75 -0.84 18.03
N GLY A 281 -15.20 0.37 18.34
CA GLY A 281 -16.12 0.57 19.46
C GLY A 281 -17.48 -0.11 19.26
N PRO A 282 -18.16 -0.51 20.34
CA PRO A 282 -19.46 -1.20 20.30
C PRO A 282 -20.57 -0.39 19.60
N LYS A 283 -20.34 0.90 19.33
CA LYS A 283 -21.28 1.81 18.67
C LYS A 283 -21.18 1.83 17.13
N GLN A 284 -20.31 1.04 16.51
CA GLN A 284 -20.21 1.05 15.05
C GLN A 284 -21.41 0.30 14.45
N LYS A 285 -22.33 1.06 13.86
CA LYS A 285 -23.48 0.49 13.15
C LYS A 285 -23.00 -0.41 12.00
N PRO A 286 -23.63 -1.56 11.78
CA PRO A 286 -23.33 -2.37 10.61
C PRO A 286 -23.59 -1.57 9.34
N ARG A 287 -22.80 -1.83 8.29
CA ARG A 287 -23.12 -1.32 6.96
C ARG A 287 -24.14 -2.25 6.35
N GLU A 288 -25.25 -1.68 5.90
CA GLU A 288 -26.31 -2.42 5.22
C GLU A 288 -26.17 -2.23 3.72
N TYR A 289 -26.29 -3.33 3.00
CA TYR A 289 -26.34 -3.39 1.55
C TYR A 289 -27.63 -4.08 1.14
N TYR A 290 -28.22 -3.61 0.07
CA TYR A 290 -29.33 -4.25 -0.62
C TYR A 290 -28.75 -4.83 -1.89
N ALA A 291 -28.79 -6.14 -2.06
CA ALA A 291 -28.04 -6.81 -3.10
C ALA A 291 -28.81 -7.98 -3.73
N TYR A 292 -28.46 -8.25 -4.99
CA TYR A 292 -28.98 -9.36 -5.80
C TYR A 292 -27.80 -10.00 -6.53
N GLN A 293 -27.87 -11.30 -6.78
CA GLN A 293 -26.87 -12.00 -7.56
C GLN A 293 -27.50 -12.76 -8.72
N GLU A 294 -26.78 -12.87 -9.81
CA GLU A 294 -27.09 -13.71 -10.95
C GLU A 294 -25.81 -14.26 -11.58
N THR A 295 -25.90 -15.46 -12.17
CA THR A 295 -24.81 -16.05 -12.96
C THR A 295 -25.13 -15.85 -14.43
N THR A 296 -24.14 -15.38 -15.21
CA THR A 296 -24.29 -15.12 -16.63
C THR A 296 -22.98 -15.28 -17.37
N GLU A 297 -23.06 -15.34 -18.71
CA GLU A 297 -21.91 -15.29 -19.61
C GLU A 297 -21.58 -13.82 -19.94
N VAL A 298 -20.37 -13.37 -19.66
CA VAL A 298 -19.87 -12.05 -20.05
C VAL A 298 -18.86 -12.21 -21.18
N ARG A 299 -19.04 -11.45 -22.25
CA ARG A 299 -18.19 -11.51 -23.44
C ARG A 299 -16.72 -11.34 -23.08
N ARG A 300 -15.85 -12.23 -23.58
CA ARG A 300 -14.39 -12.30 -23.34
C ARG A 300 -13.98 -12.63 -21.91
N VAL A 301 -14.92 -12.89 -21.02
CA VAL A 301 -14.64 -13.25 -19.62
C VAL A 301 -15.12 -14.69 -19.35
N GLY A 302 -16.24 -15.09 -19.98
CA GLY A 302 -16.89 -16.38 -19.74
C GLY A 302 -17.96 -16.30 -18.65
N ARG A 303 -18.21 -17.44 -18.03
CA ARG A 303 -19.23 -17.59 -16.99
C ARG A 303 -18.77 -16.95 -15.69
N VAL A 304 -19.57 -16.01 -15.19
CA VAL A 304 -19.28 -15.22 -13.98
C VAL A 304 -20.53 -15.05 -13.14
N GLN A 305 -20.31 -14.71 -11.88
CA GLN A 305 -21.33 -14.25 -10.98
C GLN A 305 -21.30 -12.70 -10.93
N LEU A 306 -22.46 -12.09 -11.12
CA LEU A 306 -22.69 -10.66 -10.96
C LEU A 306 -23.44 -10.41 -9.66
N VAL A 307 -22.95 -9.47 -8.86
CA VAL A 307 -23.61 -9.02 -7.62
C VAL A 307 -23.92 -7.54 -7.74
N PHE A 308 -25.20 -7.23 -7.86
CA PHE A 308 -25.72 -5.87 -7.85
C PHE A 308 -25.90 -5.43 -6.39
N SER A 309 -25.36 -4.30 -6.02
CA SER A 309 -25.43 -3.84 -4.61
C SER A 309 -25.55 -2.34 -4.47
N THR A 310 -26.35 -1.89 -3.52
CA THR A 310 -26.46 -0.46 -3.13
C THR A 310 -26.49 -0.33 -1.62
N MET A 311 -26.00 0.80 -1.11
CA MET A 311 -26.09 1.16 0.32
C MET A 311 -27.23 2.13 0.61
N LYS A 312 -28.03 2.52 -0.39
CA LYS A 312 -29.16 3.42 -0.17
C LYS A 312 -30.33 2.68 0.43
N PRO A 313 -30.79 3.08 1.64
CA PRO A 313 -31.89 2.40 2.33
C PRO A 313 -33.25 2.64 1.63
N ASN A 314 -33.42 3.79 0.98
CA ASN A 314 -34.61 4.09 0.22
C ASN A 314 -34.41 3.74 -1.26
N LEU A 315 -34.82 2.53 -1.62
CA LEU A 315 -34.70 2.01 -2.98
C LEU A 315 -35.56 2.79 -3.99
N LYS A 316 -36.63 3.46 -3.55
CA LYS A 316 -37.49 4.29 -4.44
C LYS A 316 -36.72 5.48 -4.99
N THR A 317 -35.82 6.06 -4.20
CA THR A 317 -35.01 7.24 -4.58
C THR A 317 -33.63 6.90 -5.12
N ALA A 318 -33.23 5.62 -5.10
CA ALA A 318 -31.95 5.19 -5.63
C ALA A 318 -31.98 5.22 -7.17
N THR A 319 -30.83 5.61 -7.74
CA THR A 319 -30.61 5.70 -9.18
C THR A 319 -29.64 4.61 -9.64
N PRO A 320 -29.53 4.31 -10.93
CA PRO A 320 -28.51 3.37 -11.44
C PRO A 320 -27.08 3.70 -10.99
N ASP A 321 -26.75 4.99 -10.80
CA ASP A 321 -25.41 5.41 -10.35
C ASP A 321 -25.13 5.06 -8.88
N ASP A 322 -26.15 4.73 -8.11
CA ASP A 322 -26.04 4.30 -6.71
C ASP A 322 -25.82 2.80 -6.60
N VAL A 323 -25.93 2.06 -7.69
CA VAL A 323 -25.78 0.61 -7.75
C VAL A 323 -24.40 0.25 -8.27
N LYS A 324 -23.68 -0.55 -7.52
CA LYS A 324 -22.42 -1.14 -7.93
C LYS A 324 -22.64 -2.57 -8.39
N ILE A 325 -22.09 -2.93 -9.54
CA ILE A 325 -22.05 -4.31 -10.03
C ILE A 325 -20.67 -4.87 -9.70
N LEU A 326 -20.59 -5.89 -8.85
CA LEU A 326 -19.38 -6.67 -8.65
C LEU A 326 -19.42 -7.90 -9.54
N MET A 327 -18.30 -8.26 -10.13
CA MET A 327 -18.14 -9.42 -11.01
C MET A 327 -17.03 -10.32 -10.46
N THR A 328 -17.28 -11.63 -10.46
CA THR A 328 -16.31 -12.63 -10.00
C THR A 328 -16.40 -13.93 -10.79
N ASN A 329 -15.29 -14.66 -10.90
CA ASN A 329 -15.24 -16.01 -11.45
C ASN A 329 -15.61 -17.10 -10.42
N ALA A 330 -15.76 -16.77 -9.13
CA ALA A 330 -16.21 -17.70 -8.12
C ALA A 330 -17.75 -17.77 -8.13
N LEU A 331 -18.29 -18.90 -8.60
CA LEU A 331 -19.72 -19.11 -8.74
C LEU A 331 -20.41 -19.62 -7.47
N ASP A 332 -19.61 -20.06 -6.51
CA ASP A 332 -20.02 -20.68 -5.22
C ASP A 332 -20.07 -19.67 -4.05
N LEU A 333 -19.55 -18.47 -4.23
CA LEU A 333 -19.58 -17.45 -3.18
C LEU A 333 -21.00 -16.88 -3.03
N SER A 334 -21.44 -16.75 -1.79
CA SER A 334 -22.68 -16.05 -1.45
C SER A 334 -22.56 -14.55 -1.70
N VAL A 335 -23.69 -13.86 -1.91
CA VAL A 335 -23.75 -12.39 -2.01
C VAL A 335 -23.01 -11.70 -0.86
N SER A 336 -23.21 -12.21 0.36
CA SER A 336 -22.59 -11.66 1.58
C SER A 336 -21.06 -11.76 1.52
N GLU A 337 -20.54 -12.91 1.10
CA GLU A 337 -19.10 -13.13 0.99
C GLU A 337 -18.47 -12.25 -0.09
N VAL A 338 -19.08 -12.13 -1.27
CA VAL A 338 -18.58 -11.26 -2.33
C VAL A 338 -18.50 -9.81 -1.85
N ILE A 339 -19.54 -9.29 -1.18
CA ILE A 339 -19.55 -7.92 -0.66
C ILE A 339 -18.54 -7.76 0.49
N GLU A 340 -18.43 -8.74 1.39
CA GLU A 340 -17.48 -8.71 2.49
C GLU A 340 -16.04 -8.70 1.96
N LEU A 341 -15.69 -9.62 1.08
CA LEU A 341 -14.38 -9.70 0.43
C LEU A 341 -14.05 -8.41 -0.31
N TYR A 342 -14.96 -7.92 -1.16
CA TYR A 342 -14.71 -6.69 -1.88
C TYR A 342 -14.52 -5.47 -0.96
N SER A 343 -15.19 -5.45 0.19
CA SER A 343 -15.00 -4.39 1.18
C SER A 343 -13.56 -4.32 1.73
N LEU A 344 -12.79 -5.42 1.63
CA LEU A 344 -11.39 -5.48 2.05
C LEU A 344 -10.46 -4.74 1.09
N ARG A 345 -10.88 -4.50 -0.16
CA ARG A 345 -10.10 -3.70 -1.12
C ARG A 345 -9.66 -2.36 -0.53
N TRP A 346 -10.50 -1.75 0.32
CA TRP A 346 -10.17 -0.48 0.98
C TRP A 346 -8.88 -0.52 1.83
N GLN A 347 -8.36 -1.71 2.17
CA GLN A 347 -7.11 -1.83 2.93
C GLN A 347 -5.90 -1.29 2.14
N ILE A 348 -5.90 -1.33 0.81
CA ILE A 348 -4.81 -0.76 0.00
C ILE A 348 -4.85 0.79 0.03
N GLU A 349 -6.03 1.40 0.05
CA GLU A 349 -6.15 2.87 0.18
C GLU A 349 -5.67 3.35 1.56
N LEU A 350 -5.97 2.59 2.62
CA LEU A 350 -5.42 2.85 3.96
C LEU A 350 -3.91 2.67 3.98
N PHE A 351 -3.39 1.67 3.28
CA PHE A 351 -1.95 1.46 3.13
C PHE A 351 -1.28 2.63 2.42
N PHE A 352 -1.84 3.15 1.33
CA PHE A 352 -1.32 4.36 0.66
C PHE A 352 -1.33 5.58 1.58
N LYS A 353 -2.40 5.74 2.36
CA LYS A 353 -2.45 6.82 3.36
C LYS A 353 -1.32 6.69 4.37
N GLU A 354 -1.06 5.49 4.88
CA GLU A 354 0.02 5.21 5.82
C GLU A 354 1.40 5.43 5.19
N LEU A 355 1.64 4.94 3.97
CA LEU A 355 2.88 5.19 3.23
C LEU A 355 3.17 6.70 3.08
N LYS A 356 2.16 7.47 2.67
CA LYS A 356 2.31 8.91 2.43
C LYS A 356 2.44 9.72 3.73
N SER A 357 1.64 9.40 4.76
CA SER A 357 1.60 10.20 6.00
C SER A 357 2.60 9.76 7.06
N THR A 358 2.94 8.48 7.14
CA THR A 358 3.84 7.94 8.18
C THR A 358 5.27 7.86 7.69
N LEU A 359 5.49 7.32 6.48
CA LEU A 359 6.84 7.15 5.94
C LEU A 359 7.29 8.30 5.03
N GLY A 360 6.40 9.22 4.63
CA GLY A 360 6.76 10.29 3.72
C GLY A 360 7.09 9.81 2.29
N PHE A 361 6.53 8.68 1.88
CA PHE A 361 6.73 8.07 0.57
C PHE A 361 6.64 9.04 -0.60
N ALA A 362 5.72 10.01 -0.54
CA ALA A 362 5.47 10.97 -1.62
C ALA A 362 6.34 12.24 -1.56
N GLN A 363 7.35 12.31 -0.68
CA GLN A 363 8.07 13.56 -0.37
C GLN A 363 9.41 13.72 -1.08
N TYR A 364 9.69 12.91 -2.09
CA TYR A 364 10.89 13.04 -2.90
C TYR A 364 10.80 14.19 -3.91
N SER A 365 11.97 14.69 -4.36
CA SER A 365 12.11 15.75 -5.35
C SER A 365 13.32 15.44 -6.26
N PHE A 366 13.31 14.29 -6.92
CA PHE A 366 14.36 13.88 -7.84
C PHE A 366 14.02 14.26 -9.27
N HIS A 367 15.04 14.65 -10.08
CA HIS A 367 14.90 14.83 -11.51
C HIS A 367 14.87 13.49 -12.24
N SER A 368 15.82 12.61 -11.89
CA SER A 368 15.93 11.27 -12.47
C SER A 368 14.83 10.35 -11.95
N PHE A 369 14.14 9.70 -12.87
CA PHE A 369 13.12 8.71 -12.50
C PHE A 369 13.74 7.45 -11.90
N ASP A 370 15.01 7.15 -12.19
CA ASP A 370 15.72 6.04 -11.55
C ASP A 370 15.90 6.24 -10.05
N ALA A 371 16.24 7.46 -9.64
CA ALA A 371 16.31 7.80 -8.23
C ALA A 371 14.93 7.71 -7.56
N VAL A 372 13.86 8.06 -8.28
CA VAL A 372 12.48 7.88 -7.81
C VAL A 372 12.16 6.40 -7.59
N LYS A 373 12.50 5.53 -8.54
CA LYS A 373 12.30 4.07 -8.40
C LYS A 373 13.04 3.51 -7.19
N ALA A 374 14.31 3.89 -7.00
CA ALA A 374 15.11 3.47 -5.86
C ALA A 374 14.53 3.97 -4.52
N TRP A 375 14.02 5.20 -4.48
CA TRP A 375 13.33 5.74 -3.30
C TRP A 375 12.08 4.92 -2.95
N VAL A 376 11.25 4.62 -3.94
CA VAL A 376 10.04 3.80 -3.77
C VAL A 376 10.39 2.41 -3.26
N GLN A 377 11.39 1.76 -3.85
CA GLN A 377 11.87 0.45 -3.39
C GLN A 377 12.36 0.50 -1.94
N THR A 378 13.07 1.57 -1.55
CA THR A 378 13.54 1.75 -0.15
C THR A 378 12.37 1.92 0.83
N ALA A 379 11.34 2.67 0.44
CA ALA A 379 10.13 2.80 1.26
C ALA A 379 9.44 1.43 1.44
N ILE A 380 9.39 0.60 0.39
CA ILE A 380 8.88 -0.77 0.46
C ILE A 380 9.76 -1.65 1.36
N THR A 381 11.09 -1.55 1.26
CA THR A 381 12.02 -2.24 2.17
C THR A 381 11.68 -1.90 3.64
N THR A 382 11.39 -0.63 3.91
CA THR A 382 11.00 -0.18 5.26
C THR A 382 9.71 -0.86 5.73
N VAL A 383 8.70 -0.97 4.86
CA VAL A 383 7.46 -1.69 5.19
C VAL A 383 7.74 -3.16 5.46
N LEU A 384 8.51 -3.82 4.60
CA LEU A 384 8.85 -5.24 4.75
C LEU A 384 9.60 -5.51 6.07
N TYR A 385 10.52 -4.63 6.46
CA TYR A 385 11.19 -4.74 7.76
C TYR A 385 10.21 -4.62 8.92
N LEU A 386 9.35 -3.60 8.92
CA LEU A 386 8.36 -3.38 9.98
C LEU A 386 7.35 -4.54 10.07
N GLU A 387 6.93 -5.09 8.93
CA GLU A 387 6.06 -6.27 8.89
C GLU A 387 6.77 -7.54 9.36
N THR A 388 8.08 -7.69 9.07
CA THR A 388 8.90 -8.80 9.59
C THR A 388 8.98 -8.73 11.12
N MET A 389 9.31 -7.55 11.67
CA MET A 389 9.33 -7.31 13.11
C MET A 389 7.97 -7.64 13.74
N ARG A 390 6.86 -7.23 13.11
CA ARG A 390 5.51 -7.53 13.57
C ARG A 390 5.24 -9.05 13.57
N ALA A 391 5.56 -9.74 12.46
CA ALA A 391 5.36 -11.18 12.33
C ALA A 391 6.14 -11.95 13.40
N GLU A 392 7.40 -11.58 13.65
CA GLU A 392 8.22 -12.18 14.70
C GLU A 392 7.64 -12.00 16.09
N ARG A 393 7.15 -10.82 16.40
CA ARG A 393 6.51 -10.55 17.70
C ARG A 393 5.17 -11.26 17.87
N MET A 394 4.40 -11.43 16.80
CA MET A 394 3.16 -12.23 16.84
C MET A 394 3.42 -13.70 17.14
N GLN A 395 4.55 -14.23 16.70
CA GLN A 395 4.96 -15.62 16.89
C GLN A 395 5.78 -15.86 18.18
N ASP A 396 6.23 -14.80 18.85
CA ASP A 396 7.06 -14.92 20.05
C ASP A 396 6.24 -15.45 21.23
N ARG A 397 6.46 -16.72 21.58
CA ARG A 397 5.76 -17.41 22.68
C ARG A 397 6.06 -16.82 24.06
N ARG A 398 7.15 -16.07 24.22
CA ARG A 398 7.53 -15.38 25.47
C ARG A 398 6.65 -14.17 25.76
N LEU A 399 5.95 -13.65 24.74
CA LEU A 399 4.99 -12.56 24.90
C LEU A 399 3.63 -13.10 25.36
N SER A 400 2.96 -12.35 26.25
CA SER A 400 1.58 -12.62 26.64
C SER A 400 0.66 -12.57 25.42
N GLN A 401 -0.51 -13.21 25.53
CA GLN A 401 -1.53 -13.19 24.47
C GLN A 401 -1.94 -11.76 24.11
N ASP A 402 -2.14 -10.87 25.10
CA ASP A 402 -2.50 -9.47 24.88
C ASP A 402 -1.43 -8.71 24.12
N ARG A 403 -0.15 -8.96 24.44
CA ARG A 403 0.97 -8.36 23.72
C ARG A 403 1.03 -8.82 22.28
N ARG A 404 0.82 -10.11 22.00
CA ARG A 404 0.76 -10.63 20.63
C ARG A 404 -0.41 -10.03 19.86
N HIS A 405 -1.58 -9.96 20.49
CA HIS A 405 -2.77 -9.33 19.91
C HIS A 405 -2.57 -7.83 19.65
N TRP A 406 -1.84 -7.13 20.54
CA TRP A 406 -1.45 -5.75 20.30
C TRP A 406 -0.61 -5.63 19.01
N TRP A 407 0.42 -6.49 18.80
CA TRP A 407 1.23 -6.49 17.58
C TRP A 407 0.38 -6.82 16.34
N GLU A 408 -0.54 -7.76 16.42
CA GLU A 408 -1.46 -8.11 15.34
C GLU A 408 -2.27 -6.88 14.86
N SER A 409 -2.69 -6.03 15.76
CA SER A 409 -3.51 -4.84 15.47
C SER A 409 -2.71 -3.63 14.95
N GLN A 410 -1.36 -3.65 15.01
CA GLN A 410 -0.57 -2.46 14.69
C GLN A 410 -0.58 -2.12 13.20
N ARG A 411 -0.62 -0.80 12.94
CA ARG A 411 -0.42 -0.18 11.63
C ARG A 411 1.01 0.35 11.52
N LEU A 412 1.43 0.82 10.33
CA LEU A 412 2.78 1.35 10.10
C LEU A 412 3.21 2.38 11.15
N HIS A 413 2.33 3.30 11.53
CA HIS A 413 2.65 4.29 12.56
C HIS A 413 3.01 3.63 13.90
N GLY A 414 2.19 2.68 14.38
CA GLY A 414 2.45 1.95 15.62
C GLY A 414 3.74 1.14 15.55
N LEU A 415 4.01 0.50 14.41
CA LEU A 415 5.26 -0.24 14.17
C LEU A 415 6.48 0.68 14.19
N CYS A 416 6.40 1.87 13.58
CA CYS A 416 7.46 2.88 13.67
C CYS A 416 7.70 3.33 15.12
N CYS A 417 6.64 3.54 15.90
CA CYS A 417 6.76 3.92 17.32
C CYS A 417 7.41 2.81 18.13
N ALA A 418 7.02 1.55 17.93
CA ALA A 418 7.61 0.40 18.61
C ALA A 418 9.11 0.26 18.28
N PHE A 419 9.47 0.39 16.99
CA PHE A 419 10.87 0.35 16.58
C PHE A 419 11.70 1.48 17.23
N ARG A 420 11.16 2.70 17.26
CA ARG A 420 11.84 3.84 17.94
C ARG A 420 12.09 3.55 19.41
N GLN A 421 11.10 2.99 20.11
CA GLN A 421 11.24 2.61 21.52
C GLN A 421 12.31 1.53 21.73
N GLU A 422 12.35 0.50 20.86
CA GLU A 422 13.38 -0.52 20.90
C GLU A 422 14.77 0.06 20.66
N CYS A 423 14.93 0.96 19.68
CA CYS A 423 16.20 1.63 19.43
C CYS A 423 16.64 2.44 20.65
N THR A 424 15.75 3.25 21.24
CA THR A 424 16.06 4.05 22.44
C THR A 424 16.50 3.15 23.61
N GLY A 425 15.80 2.04 23.84
CA GLY A 425 16.18 1.09 24.89
C GLY A 425 17.57 0.48 24.67
N ARG A 426 17.90 0.13 23.42
CA ARG A 426 19.24 -0.39 23.06
C ARG A 426 20.33 0.66 23.21
N GLU A 427 20.06 1.91 22.83
CA GLU A 427 20.99 3.03 23.02
C GLU A 427 21.29 3.25 24.49
N LEU A 428 20.27 3.34 25.35
CA LEU A 428 20.44 3.51 26.78
C LEU A 428 21.28 2.39 27.38
N LYS A 429 21.03 1.14 26.97
CA LYS A 429 21.85 -0.01 27.39
C LYS A 429 23.29 0.14 26.93
N TYR A 430 23.50 0.43 25.64
CA TYR A 430 24.84 0.61 25.07
C TYR A 430 25.61 1.69 25.80
N LEU A 431 25.00 2.86 26.06
CA LEU A 431 25.62 3.98 26.78
C LEU A 431 25.92 3.60 28.23
N SER A 432 25.00 2.92 28.92
CA SER A 432 25.20 2.44 30.29
C SER A 432 26.38 1.46 30.39
N ASP A 433 26.47 0.52 29.45
CA ASP A 433 27.58 -0.45 29.43
C ASP A 433 28.92 0.22 29.15
N ARG A 434 28.94 1.29 28.34
CA ARG A 434 30.14 2.12 28.08
C ARG A 434 30.59 2.90 29.32
N LEU A 435 29.67 3.43 30.12
CA LEU A 435 30.02 4.12 31.37
C LEU A 435 30.79 3.26 32.38
N LYS A 436 30.58 1.94 32.32
CA LYS A 436 31.27 0.98 33.21
C LYS A 436 32.69 0.66 32.77
N THR A 437 33.12 1.11 31.57
CA THR A 437 34.44 0.81 31.01
C THR A 437 35.43 1.94 31.27
N SER A 438 36.74 1.62 31.44
CA SER A 438 37.80 2.65 31.56
C SER A 438 37.78 3.54 30.30
N GLY A 439 37.84 4.88 30.52
CA GLY A 439 37.71 5.87 29.44
C GLY A 439 36.30 5.99 28.81
N GLY A 440 35.33 5.27 29.35
CA GLY A 440 33.95 5.24 28.80
C GLY A 440 33.25 6.60 28.85
N ILE A 441 33.54 7.42 29.89
CA ILE A 441 32.97 8.77 30.02
C ILE A 441 33.44 9.66 28.86
N GLU A 442 34.72 9.68 28.53
CA GLU A 442 35.25 10.49 27.41
C GLU A 442 34.70 10.02 26.07
N LYS A 443 34.59 8.70 25.88
CA LYS A 443 33.97 8.14 24.66
C LYS A 443 32.51 8.51 24.57
N LEU A 444 31.77 8.51 25.66
CA LEU A 444 30.38 8.93 25.72
C LEU A 444 30.23 10.43 25.42
N LYS A 445 31.06 11.28 25.96
CA LYS A 445 31.09 12.73 25.67
C LYS A 445 31.25 12.95 24.14
N ARG A 446 32.21 12.25 23.49
CA ARG A 446 32.43 12.34 22.05
C ARG A 446 31.20 11.90 21.25
N LEU A 447 30.53 10.78 21.62
CA LEU A 447 29.32 10.29 20.99
C LEU A 447 28.16 11.28 21.15
N LEU A 448 27.96 11.84 22.31
CA LEU A 448 26.92 12.83 22.59
C LEU A 448 27.22 14.14 21.85
N ALA A 449 28.45 14.60 21.81
CA ALA A 449 28.86 15.77 21.04
C ALA A 449 28.60 15.55 19.52
N ALA A 450 28.82 14.33 19.00
CA ALA A 450 28.50 14.01 17.62
C ALA A 450 26.98 14.03 17.33
N ALA A 451 26.14 13.78 18.33
CA ALA A 451 24.69 13.83 18.22
C ALA A 451 24.11 15.25 18.22
N ILE A 452 24.87 16.23 18.70
CA ILE A 452 24.46 17.65 18.75
C ILE A 452 24.62 18.26 17.35
N PRO A 453 23.59 18.89 16.76
CA PRO A 453 23.71 19.59 15.49
C PRO A 453 24.85 20.61 15.50
N THR A 454 25.55 20.75 14.38
CA THR A 454 26.76 21.57 14.26
C THR A 454 26.52 23.03 14.67
N GLU A 455 25.32 23.53 14.37
CA GLU A 455 24.84 24.88 14.74
C GLU A 455 24.79 25.15 16.25
N TYR A 456 24.67 24.12 17.10
CA TYR A 456 24.65 24.24 18.55
C TYR A 456 25.99 23.88 19.19
N ARG A 457 26.98 23.33 18.44
CA ARG A 457 28.29 22.95 18.99
C ARG A 457 29.17 24.15 19.33
N ALA A 458 28.95 25.27 18.62
CA ALA A 458 29.69 26.51 18.85
C ALA A 458 29.23 27.27 20.11
N ALA A 459 28.09 26.92 20.71
CA ALA A 459 27.53 27.55 21.90
C ALA A 459 27.86 26.79 23.21
N MET A 460 28.53 25.65 23.10
CA MET A 460 29.02 24.81 24.21
C MET A 460 30.54 24.91 24.36
#